data_eed9a080e83c71fb8843d0c34c7f15c6
#
_entry.id   eed9a080e83c71fb8843d0c34c7f15c6
#
_cell.length_a   1.000
_cell.length_b   1.000
_cell.length_c   1.000
_cell.angle_alpha   90.00
_cell.angle_beta   90.00
_cell.angle_gamma   90.00
#
_symmetry.space_group_name_H-M   'P 1'
#
loop_
_entity.id
_entity.type
_entity.pdbx_description
1 polymer ?
#
loop_
_entity_poly.entity_id
_entity_poly.type
_entity_poly.pdbx_seq_one_letter_code
_entity_poly.pdbx_strand_id
1 'polypeptide(L)'
;MKHYLKKAVKMSPKEFVLKSRQFIWQRVKKKYLNIHDKYNSTYVFTEKNIAFMNYKNLNMCDIPQYSTEIANLHLKHYFDLLGSGWTHIGFGEQYDACEGYCYNMQLNVTVDPRGEWLRNLVPAKCLPDAQSVWQCVSHDYQPIDWQIDFKSGYRWSAKKWYMDVEYGHLPGVDIKLPWELSRMQHLVQYVYAYMQAEDEEKEHYIREYRDEILDFIAQNPPRYGVCWRCTMDVGIRVANWLLAYDMFCSLGVHFDDKFVKIFSNAVYAHGIHIINNLEYSRELTSNHYLSDIGGLIFVAAHMASDPEIDAWLAFGMQELISEMEREFHEDGSNFEASTSYHCLSTEIMMYSACLCRNITVERRQNLKKYKKKYIKNAPYLQDYDRQKFNMDNEDIFPVQFWQRLVKALQFVKDISDTDGRIQQIGDMDSGRFLKLSPSFVKISGIDLRNKYLHLVRKTIFDKKMYFDEDMLNFSHLIQSLHNFQSYCSVDNSINGMIIHQRRKLPYVNLCKESSNSHDLVRTKEDILCKLSNDYTSIS
;
A
#
# COMPACT_ATOMS: atom_id res chain seq x y z
N MET A 1 -30.10 5.69 15.94
CA MET A 1 -31.07 6.79 15.81
C MET A 1 -31.05 7.75 17.00
N LYS A 2 -31.20 7.30 18.25
CA LYS A 2 -31.17 8.18 19.47
C LYS A 2 -29.87 9.00 19.63
N HIS A 3 -28.72 8.46 19.27
CA HIS A 3 -27.44 9.16 19.37
C HIS A 3 -27.33 10.32 18.36
N TYR A 4 -27.79 10.11 17.13
CA TYR A 4 -27.82 11.15 16.08
C TYR A 4 -28.78 12.29 16.42
N LEU A 5 -29.93 11.99 17.02
CA LEU A 5 -30.88 13.01 17.50
C LEU A 5 -30.28 13.88 18.61
N LYS A 6 -29.53 13.28 19.56
CA LYS A 6 -28.83 14.05 20.62
C LYS A 6 -27.73 14.96 20.06
N LYS A 7 -27.01 14.55 19.00
CA LYS A 7 -26.02 15.41 18.32
C LYS A 7 -26.71 16.55 17.55
N ALA A 8 -27.82 16.26 16.86
CA ALA A 8 -28.55 17.26 16.08
C ALA A 8 -29.12 18.41 16.94
N VAL A 9 -29.55 18.12 18.15
CA VAL A 9 -30.09 19.12 19.10
C VAL A 9 -29.01 20.10 19.62
N LYS A 10 -27.72 19.71 19.56
CA LYS A 10 -26.60 20.56 19.99
C LYS A 10 -25.98 21.41 18.87
N MET A 11 -26.47 21.31 17.63
CA MET A 11 -25.92 22.02 16.49
C MET A 11 -26.59 23.40 16.32
N SER A 12 -25.81 24.38 15.88
CA SER A 12 -26.38 25.64 15.42
C SER A 12 -27.28 25.43 14.18
N PRO A 13 -28.29 26.26 13.93
CA PRO A 13 -29.14 26.11 12.73
C PRO A 13 -28.37 26.09 11.42
N LYS A 14 -27.28 26.86 11.31
CA LYS A 14 -26.40 26.89 10.13
C LYS A 14 -25.66 25.56 9.94
N GLU A 15 -25.09 25.00 11.00
CA GLU A 15 -24.41 23.70 10.98
C GLU A 15 -25.39 22.55 10.65
N PHE A 16 -26.58 22.60 11.22
CA PHE A 16 -27.63 21.62 10.94
C PHE A 16 -28.02 21.63 9.46
N VAL A 17 -28.25 22.80 8.89
CA VAL A 17 -28.57 22.95 7.45
C VAL A 17 -27.41 22.46 6.59
N LEU A 18 -26.16 22.84 6.92
CA LEU A 18 -24.99 22.43 6.16
C LEU A 18 -24.80 20.90 6.19
N LYS A 19 -24.86 20.30 7.38
CA LYS A 19 -24.73 18.84 7.55
C LYS A 19 -25.90 18.08 6.90
N SER A 20 -27.11 18.61 6.98
CA SER A 20 -28.27 18.02 6.30
C SER A 20 -28.13 18.05 4.78
N ARG A 21 -27.65 19.16 4.21
CA ARG A 21 -27.36 19.26 2.76
C ARG A 21 -26.25 18.29 2.35
N GLN A 22 -25.17 18.18 3.13
CA GLN A 22 -24.10 17.21 2.88
C GLN A 22 -24.62 15.78 2.92
N PHE A 23 -25.43 15.44 3.92
CA PHE A 23 -26.02 14.11 4.06
C PHE A 23 -26.95 13.73 2.90
N ILE A 24 -27.83 14.68 2.49
CA ILE A 24 -28.71 14.47 1.34
C ILE A 24 -27.86 14.30 0.07
N TRP A 25 -26.87 15.17 -0.13
CA TRP A 25 -26.01 15.11 -1.30
C TRP A 25 -25.22 13.79 -1.37
N GLN A 26 -24.67 13.33 -0.25
CA GLN A 26 -23.99 12.03 -0.18
C GLN A 26 -24.92 10.86 -0.52
N ARG A 27 -26.17 10.88 -0.03
CA ARG A 27 -27.18 9.87 -0.40
C ARG A 27 -27.55 9.91 -1.87
N VAL A 28 -27.72 11.09 -2.43
CA VAL A 28 -28.02 11.26 -3.86
C VAL A 28 -26.82 10.78 -4.70
N LYS A 29 -25.61 11.20 -4.33
CA LYS A 29 -24.36 10.75 -4.97
C LYS A 29 -24.23 9.21 -4.88
N LYS A 30 -24.43 8.64 -3.69
CA LYS A 30 -24.40 7.19 -3.48
C LYS A 30 -25.39 6.47 -4.40
N LYS A 31 -26.64 6.93 -4.45
CA LYS A 31 -27.68 6.34 -5.29
C LYS A 31 -27.36 6.47 -6.78
N TYR A 32 -26.88 7.64 -7.20
CA TYR A 32 -26.45 7.85 -8.59
C TYR A 32 -25.29 6.93 -8.98
N LEU A 33 -24.25 6.86 -8.17
CA LEU A 33 -23.09 5.98 -8.42
C LEU A 33 -23.48 4.51 -8.45
N ASN A 34 -24.35 4.08 -7.53
CA ASN A 34 -24.85 2.70 -7.53
C ASN A 34 -25.60 2.36 -8.82
N ILE A 35 -26.48 3.26 -9.28
CA ILE A 35 -27.21 3.08 -10.54
C ILE A 35 -26.24 3.06 -11.72
N HIS A 36 -25.33 4.05 -11.78
CA HIS A 36 -24.33 4.11 -12.84
C HIS A 36 -23.50 2.82 -12.91
N ASP A 37 -22.94 2.38 -11.77
CA ASP A 37 -22.11 1.20 -11.68
C ASP A 37 -22.89 -0.09 -11.92
N LYS A 38 -24.20 -0.10 -11.66
CA LYS A 38 -25.06 -1.24 -11.95
C LYS A 38 -25.24 -1.51 -13.45
N TYR A 39 -25.24 -0.47 -14.27
CA TYR A 39 -25.54 -0.60 -15.71
C TYR A 39 -24.30 -0.53 -16.60
N ASN A 40 -23.17 -0.04 -16.10
CA ASN A 40 -21.95 0.09 -16.89
C ASN A 40 -20.83 -0.82 -16.35
N SER A 41 -19.96 -1.30 -17.21
CA SER A 41 -18.70 -1.88 -16.76
C SER A 41 -17.90 -0.85 -15.94
N THR A 42 -17.26 -1.31 -14.89
CA THR A 42 -16.45 -0.44 -14.03
C THR A 42 -14.96 -0.53 -14.34
N TYR A 43 -14.57 -1.45 -15.22
CA TYR A 43 -13.21 -1.43 -15.77
C TYR A 43 -12.96 -0.13 -16.50
N VAL A 44 -11.78 0.39 -16.33
CA VAL A 44 -11.35 1.65 -16.94
C VAL A 44 -10.42 1.34 -18.09
N PHE A 45 -10.68 1.96 -19.24
CA PHE A 45 -9.81 1.89 -20.41
C PHE A 45 -9.27 3.29 -20.67
N THR A 46 -7.97 3.43 -20.66
CA THR A 46 -7.29 4.72 -20.84
C THR A 46 -6.08 4.54 -21.78
N GLU A 47 -5.73 5.61 -22.46
CA GLU A 47 -4.46 5.69 -23.20
C GLU A 47 -3.30 6.18 -22.30
N LYS A 48 -3.57 6.46 -21.02
CA LYS A 48 -2.54 6.83 -20.04
C LYS A 48 -1.68 5.63 -19.73
N ASN A 49 -0.37 5.82 -19.81
CA ASN A 49 0.60 4.78 -19.53
C ASN A 49 1.31 5.07 -18.21
N ILE A 50 1.80 4.02 -17.58
CA ILE A 50 2.72 4.15 -16.45
C ILE A 50 4.14 4.38 -17.00
N ALA A 51 4.94 5.08 -16.17
CA ALA A 51 6.38 5.13 -16.28
C ALA A 51 6.95 4.46 -15.03
N PHE A 52 8.07 3.77 -15.12
CA PHE A 52 8.72 3.20 -13.96
C PHE A 52 9.88 4.08 -13.49
N MET A 53 10.16 3.99 -12.20
CA MET A 53 11.33 4.62 -11.59
C MET A 53 12.49 3.63 -11.61
N ASN A 54 13.59 4.01 -12.24
CA ASN A 54 14.75 3.14 -12.37
C ASN A 54 15.61 3.18 -11.11
N TYR A 55 15.60 2.12 -10.34
CA TYR A 55 16.44 1.92 -9.17
C TYR A 55 17.78 1.28 -9.58
N LYS A 56 18.80 2.10 -9.78
CA LYS A 56 20.09 1.65 -10.34
C LYS A 56 20.99 0.85 -9.40
N ASN A 57 20.66 0.77 -8.13
CA ASN A 57 21.51 0.18 -7.10
C ASN A 57 20.83 -0.92 -6.29
N LEU A 58 19.91 -1.66 -6.90
CA LEU A 58 19.38 -2.88 -6.31
C LEU A 58 20.51 -3.90 -6.12
N ASN A 59 20.84 -4.21 -4.88
CA ASN A 59 21.99 -5.05 -4.56
C ASN A 59 21.59 -6.17 -3.60
N MET A 60 22.24 -7.32 -3.75
CA MET A 60 21.95 -8.53 -2.99
C MET A 60 22.27 -8.44 -1.49
N CYS A 61 23.05 -7.43 -1.07
CA CYS A 61 23.54 -7.36 0.31
C CYS A 61 22.47 -7.11 1.37
N ASP A 62 21.28 -6.73 0.97
CA ASP A 62 20.27 -6.17 1.86
C ASP A 62 18.92 -6.89 1.78
N ILE A 63 18.89 -8.04 1.12
CA ILE A 63 17.72 -8.90 1.07
C ILE A 63 17.39 -9.38 2.48
N PRO A 64 16.17 -9.17 3.00
CA PRO A 64 15.78 -9.66 4.30
C PRO A 64 16.00 -11.17 4.44
N GLN A 65 16.39 -11.58 5.64
CA GLN A 65 16.62 -12.99 5.91
C GLN A 65 15.35 -13.82 5.62
N TYR A 66 15.53 -14.99 5.02
CA TYR A 66 14.45 -15.91 4.63
C TYR A 66 13.54 -15.44 3.47
N SER A 67 13.89 -14.38 2.73
CA SER A 67 13.07 -13.88 1.64
C SER A 67 12.72 -14.94 0.59
N THR A 68 13.66 -15.81 0.21
CA THR A 68 13.41 -16.88 -0.74
C THR A 68 12.44 -17.93 -0.18
N GLU A 69 12.62 -18.36 1.08
CA GLU A 69 11.70 -19.32 1.71
C GLU A 69 10.30 -18.76 1.86
N ILE A 70 10.19 -17.47 2.22
CA ILE A 70 8.92 -16.77 2.33
C ILE A 70 8.26 -16.62 0.96
N ALA A 71 9.02 -16.20 -0.07
CA ALA A 71 8.52 -16.13 -1.43
C ALA A 71 8.02 -17.50 -1.93
N ASN A 72 8.72 -18.58 -1.61
CA ASN A 72 8.30 -19.93 -1.96
C ASN A 72 7.03 -20.41 -1.24
N LEU A 73 6.68 -19.84 -0.09
CA LEU A 73 5.37 -20.03 0.53
C LEU A 73 4.30 -19.25 -0.25
N HIS A 74 4.59 -18.00 -0.60
CA HIS A 74 3.67 -17.17 -1.40
C HIS A 74 3.42 -17.73 -2.80
N LEU A 75 4.44 -18.28 -3.49
CA LEU A 75 4.26 -19.00 -4.76
C LEU A 75 3.25 -20.17 -4.69
N LYS A 76 2.98 -20.65 -3.50
CA LYS A 76 2.00 -21.72 -3.21
C LYS A 76 0.75 -21.16 -2.55
N HIS A 77 0.53 -19.87 -2.61
CA HIS A 77 -0.59 -19.14 -2.02
C HIS A 77 -0.78 -19.41 -0.51
N TYR A 78 0.31 -19.63 0.23
CA TYR A 78 0.28 -19.62 1.69
C TYR A 78 0.56 -18.22 2.21
N PHE A 79 -0.31 -17.75 3.09
CA PHE A 79 -0.19 -16.44 3.73
C PHE A 79 -0.40 -16.57 5.24
N ASP A 80 0.36 -15.80 6.01
CA ASP A 80 0.16 -15.62 7.46
C ASP A 80 -0.17 -14.15 7.73
N LEU A 81 -1.44 -13.85 7.92
CA LEU A 81 -1.95 -12.50 8.10
C LEU A 81 -2.82 -12.44 9.34
N LEU A 82 -2.61 -11.42 10.15
CA LEU A 82 -3.38 -11.15 11.37
C LEU A 82 -3.48 -12.38 12.29
N GLY A 83 -2.38 -13.12 12.41
CA GLY A 83 -2.30 -14.30 13.26
C GLY A 83 -3.05 -15.53 12.74
N SER A 84 -3.32 -15.62 11.43
CA SER A 84 -3.96 -16.80 10.84
C SER A 84 -3.08 -18.05 10.87
N GLY A 85 -1.77 -17.87 11.02
CA GLY A 85 -0.79 -18.88 10.66
C GLY A 85 -0.73 -19.07 9.13
N TRP A 86 0.34 -19.69 8.63
CA TRP A 86 0.49 -19.97 7.21
C TRP A 86 -0.67 -20.81 6.70
N THR A 87 -1.57 -20.18 5.96
CA THR A 87 -2.81 -20.77 5.47
C THR A 87 -2.82 -20.69 3.96
N HIS A 88 -3.14 -21.80 3.28
CA HIS A 88 -3.36 -21.82 1.85
C HIS A 88 -4.68 -21.10 1.53
N ILE A 89 -4.66 -20.19 0.55
CA ILE A 89 -5.82 -19.40 0.19
C ILE A 89 -6.19 -19.68 -1.27
N GLY A 90 -7.23 -20.44 -1.46
CA GLY A 90 -7.74 -20.84 -2.78
C GLY A 90 -9.22 -21.16 -2.75
N PHE A 91 -9.77 -21.49 -3.89
CA PHE A 91 -11.16 -21.90 -3.99
C PHE A 91 -11.32 -23.36 -3.51
N GLY A 92 -12.43 -23.63 -2.80
CA GLY A 92 -12.76 -24.96 -2.29
C GLY A 92 -12.06 -25.32 -0.97
N GLU A 93 -11.18 -24.48 -0.47
CA GLU A 93 -10.45 -24.71 0.78
C GLU A 93 -11.38 -24.69 1.99
N GLN A 94 -11.09 -25.55 2.96
CA GLN A 94 -11.76 -25.55 4.25
C GLN A 94 -10.89 -24.87 5.30
N TYR A 95 -11.49 -23.96 6.07
CA TYR A 95 -10.79 -23.20 7.06
C TYR A 95 -11.23 -23.59 8.47
N ASP A 96 -10.26 -23.91 9.32
CA ASP A 96 -10.51 -24.16 10.74
C ASP A 96 -10.65 -22.83 11.47
N ALA A 97 -11.78 -22.64 12.13
CA ALA A 97 -12.05 -21.42 12.87
C ALA A 97 -11.00 -21.17 13.96
N CYS A 98 -10.24 -20.10 13.87
CA CYS A 98 -9.26 -19.73 14.90
C CYS A 98 -9.93 -19.29 16.22
N GLU A 99 -11.13 -18.72 16.13
CA GLU A 99 -11.85 -18.10 17.27
C GLU A 99 -13.16 -18.81 17.61
N GLY A 100 -13.33 -20.04 17.18
CA GLY A 100 -14.52 -20.86 17.47
C GLY A 100 -15.72 -20.62 16.54
N TYR A 101 -15.64 -19.68 15.58
CA TYR A 101 -16.68 -19.44 14.59
C TYR A 101 -16.24 -19.96 13.22
N CYS A 102 -17.05 -20.85 12.62
CA CYS A 102 -16.81 -21.41 11.30
C CYS A 102 -18.07 -21.28 10.43
N TYR A 103 -17.94 -20.66 9.27
CA TYR A 103 -19.06 -20.35 8.38
C TYR A 103 -19.15 -21.27 7.16
N ASN A 104 -18.10 -21.96 6.80
CA ASN A 104 -18.08 -22.93 5.67
C ASN A 104 -18.68 -22.35 4.37
N MET A 105 -18.34 -21.09 4.04
CA MET A 105 -18.87 -20.41 2.85
C MET A 105 -17.90 -20.47 1.66
N GLN A 106 -16.97 -21.41 1.65
CA GLN A 106 -16.07 -21.65 0.53
C GLN A 106 -16.84 -21.93 -0.75
N LEU A 107 -16.30 -21.49 -1.86
CA LEU A 107 -16.88 -21.69 -3.18
C LEU A 107 -16.00 -22.65 -3.98
N ASN A 108 -16.58 -23.73 -4.47
CA ASN A 108 -15.92 -24.60 -5.41
C ASN A 108 -16.08 -24.05 -6.83
N VAL A 109 -14.99 -23.91 -7.55
CA VAL A 109 -14.97 -23.45 -8.93
C VAL A 109 -14.19 -24.45 -9.80
N THR A 110 -14.60 -24.59 -11.05
CA THR A 110 -13.81 -25.30 -12.05
C THR A 110 -13.19 -24.23 -12.94
N VAL A 111 -11.91 -23.97 -12.74
CA VAL A 111 -11.15 -22.97 -13.48
C VAL A 111 -11.00 -23.42 -14.93
N ASP A 112 -11.23 -22.50 -15.85
CA ASP A 112 -11.04 -22.72 -17.28
C ASP A 112 -10.27 -21.55 -17.93
N PRO A 113 -9.49 -21.79 -19.00
CA PRO A 113 -8.67 -20.77 -19.65
C PRO A 113 -9.48 -19.63 -20.31
N ARG A 114 -10.77 -19.82 -20.57
CA ARG A 114 -11.63 -18.79 -21.17
C ARG A 114 -12.23 -17.87 -20.12
N GLY A 115 -12.12 -18.20 -18.82
CA GLY A 115 -12.67 -17.41 -17.73
C GLY A 115 -14.19 -17.54 -17.58
N GLU A 116 -14.81 -18.63 -18.08
CA GLU A 116 -16.24 -18.87 -17.87
C GLU A 116 -16.59 -19.05 -16.40
N TRP A 117 -15.66 -19.56 -15.60
CA TRP A 117 -15.80 -19.72 -14.15
C TRP A 117 -16.03 -18.39 -13.42
N LEU A 118 -15.58 -17.25 -13.98
CA LEU A 118 -15.79 -15.90 -13.42
C LEU A 118 -17.25 -15.45 -13.46
N ARG A 119 -18.10 -16.09 -14.28
CA ARG A 119 -19.54 -15.78 -14.40
C ARG A 119 -20.27 -15.76 -13.05
N ASN A 120 -19.86 -16.62 -12.14
CA ASN A 120 -20.45 -16.69 -10.81
C ASN A 120 -19.84 -15.73 -9.80
N LEU A 121 -18.68 -15.13 -10.11
CA LEU A 121 -17.92 -14.26 -9.21
C LEU A 121 -18.14 -12.78 -9.50
N VAL A 122 -18.11 -12.35 -10.76
CA VAL A 122 -18.19 -10.93 -11.11
C VAL A 122 -19.60 -10.54 -11.57
N PRO A 123 -19.96 -9.25 -11.51
CA PRO A 123 -21.19 -8.75 -12.12
C PRO A 123 -21.24 -9.04 -13.62
N ALA A 124 -22.40 -9.44 -14.14
CA ALA A 124 -22.55 -9.89 -15.54
C ALA A 124 -22.02 -8.88 -16.57
N LYS A 125 -22.19 -7.59 -16.31
CA LYS A 125 -21.71 -6.48 -17.18
C LYS A 125 -20.17 -6.33 -17.18
N CYS A 126 -19.49 -6.84 -16.16
CA CYS A 126 -18.03 -6.83 -16.05
C CYS A 126 -17.39 -8.13 -16.59
N LEU A 127 -18.22 -9.16 -16.84
CA LEU A 127 -17.72 -10.48 -17.23
C LEU A 127 -16.87 -10.48 -18.51
N PRO A 128 -17.23 -9.78 -19.60
CA PRO A 128 -16.39 -9.78 -20.81
C PRO A 128 -14.99 -9.23 -20.57
N ASP A 129 -14.89 -8.13 -19.80
CA ASP A 129 -13.61 -7.52 -19.46
C ASP A 129 -12.80 -8.41 -18.51
N ALA A 130 -13.44 -8.99 -17.50
CA ALA A 130 -12.84 -9.95 -16.58
C ALA A 130 -12.28 -11.19 -17.32
N GLN A 131 -13.03 -11.73 -18.26
CA GLN A 131 -12.57 -12.83 -19.11
C GLN A 131 -11.38 -12.44 -19.98
N SER A 132 -11.41 -11.25 -20.55
CA SER A 132 -10.28 -10.73 -21.35
C SER A 132 -9.00 -10.60 -20.53
N VAL A 133 -9.09 -10.20 -19.27
CA VAL A 133 -7.94 -10.14 -18.35
C VAL A 133 -7.50 -11.56 -17.97
N TRP A 134 -8.42 -12.45 -17.59
CA TRP A 134 -8.11 -13.81 -17.19
C TRP A 134 -7.40 -14.61 -18.28
N GLN A 135 -7.77 -14.42 -19.54
CA GLN A 135 -7.10 -15.04 -20.69
C GLN A 135 -5.63 -14.64 -20.86
N CYS A 136 -5.13 -13.71 -20.05
CA CYS A 136 -3.71 -13.34 -19.99
C CYS A 136 -2.97 -14.04 -18.84
N VAL A 137 -3.68 -14.69 -17.94
CA VAL A 137 -3.11 -15.48 -16.82
C VAL A 137 -2.55 -16.78 -17.37
N SER A 138 -1.49 -17.31 -16.80
CA SER A 138 -0.88 -18.57 -17.18
C SER A 138 -1.85 -19.74 -16.94
N HIS A 139 -1.81 -20.74 -17.83
CA HIS A 139 -2.80 -21.84 -17.81
C HIS A 139 -2.75 -22.72 -16.55
N ASP A 140 -1.61 -22.80 -15.91
CA ASP A 140 -1.36 -23.60 -14.70
C ASP A 140 -1.54 -22.82 -13.40
N TYR A 141 -1.83 -21.51 -13.50
CA TYR A 141 -2.06 -20.66 -12.33
C TYR A 141 -3.33 -21.07 -11.58
N GLN A 142 -3.24 -21.10 -10.27
CA GLN A 142 -4.37 -21.39 -9.37
C GLN A 142 -4.91 -20.09 -8.79
N PRO A 143 -6.19 -19.74 -8.97
CA PRO A 143 -6.70 -18.45 -8.50
C PRO A 143 -6.81 -18.39 -6.98
N ILE A 144 -6.51 -17.21 -6.43
CA ILE A 144 -6.70 -16.88 -5.02
C ILE A 144 -8.17 -16.48 -4.78
N ASP A 145 -8.78 -16.90 -3.66
CA ASP A 145 -10.10 -16.39 -3.25
C ASP A 145 -9.95 -15.07 -2.47
N TRP A 146 -9.98 -13.96 -3.16
CA TRP A 146 -9.83 -12.61 -2.61
C TRP A 146 -10.99 -12.15 -1.72
N GLN A 147 -12.07 -12.91 -1.63
CA GLN A 147 -13.28 -12.52 -0.91
C GLN A 147 -13.44 -13.26 0.43
N ILE A 148 -12.50 -14.10 0.81
CA ILE A 148 -12.62 -15.01 1.95
C ILE A 148 -11.96 -14.42 3.22
N ASP A 149 -12.63 -14.52 4.35
CA ASP A 149 -11.99 -14.54 5.66
C ASP A 149 -11.51 -15.97 5.92
N PHE A 150 -10.25 -16.22 5.69
CA PHE A 150 -9.65 -17.55 5.79
C PHE A 150 -9.33 -17.99 7.23
N LYS A 151 -9.75 -17.21 8.25
CA LYS A 151 -9.84 -17.67 9.64
C LYS A 151 -11.21 -18.29 9.93
N SER A 152 -12.30 -17.59 9.59
CA SER A 152 -13.65 -18.04 9.90
C SER A 152 -14.34 -18.81 8.76
N GLY A 153 -13.81 -18.77 7.54
CA GLY A 153 -14.45 -19.35 6.37
C GLY A 153 -15.67 -18.56 5.86
N TYR A 154 -15.88 -17.32 6.35
CA TYR A 154 -16.90 -16.43 5.83
C TYR A 154 -16.44 -15.81 4.51
N ARG A 155 -17.32 -15.77 3.52
CA ARG A 155 -17.00 -15.24 2.20
C ARG A 155 -17.96 -14.12 1.79
N TRP A 156 -17.42 -12.97 1.41
CA TRP A 156 -18.21 -11.91 0.79
C TRP A 156 -18.47 -12.18 -0.69
N SER A 157 -19.48 -11.52 -1.23
CA SER A 157 -19.79 -11.62 -2.65
C SER A 157 -19.04 -10.54 -3.45
N ALA A 158 -18.22 -10.97 -4.41
CA ALA A 158 -17.57 -10.07 -5.35
C ALA A 158 -18.55 -9.34 -6.30
N LYS A 159 -19.83 -9.76 -6.35
CA LYS A 159 -20.91 -9.06 -7.09
C LYS A 159 -21.52 -7.91 -6.29
N LYS A 160 -21.26 -7.82 -4.99
CA LYS A 160 -21.82 -6.78 -4.13
C LYS A 160 -21.10 -5.46 -4.38
N TRP A 161 -21.87 -4.39 -4.59
CA TRP A 161 -21.29 -3.07 -4.74
C TRP A 161 -20.55 -2.67 -3.46
N TYR A 162 -19.35 -2.10 -3.56
CA TYR A 162 -18.42 -1.90 -2.43
C TYR A 162 -19.02 -1.17 -1.22
N MET A 163 -19.87 -0.14 -1.46
CA MET A 163 -20.51 0.60 -0.37
C MET A 163 -21.66 -0.16 0.31
N ASP A 164 -22.07 -1.29 -0.22
CA ASP A 164 -23.11 -2.16 0.36
C ASP A 164 -22.49 -3.43 1.00
N VAL A 165 -21.17 -3.55 0.98
CA VAL A 165 -20.44 -4.62 1.69
C VAL A 165 -20.59 -4.40 3.19
N GLU A 166 -21.14 -5.41 3.88
CA GLU A 166 -21.34 -5.41 5.34
C GLU A 166 -20.13 -5.97 6.05
N TYR A 167 -19.83 -5.41 7.22
CA TYR A 167 -18.78 -5.89 8.12
C TYR A 167 -19.17 -5.60 9.58
N GLY A 168 -18.57 -6.32 10.52
CA GLY A 168 -18.92 -6.22 11.94
C GLY A 168 -20.34 -6.68 12.27
N HIS A 169 -20.95 -7.49 11.40
CA HIS A 169 -22.35 -7.93 11.51
C HIS A 169 -22.49 -9.36 12.02
N LEU A 170 -21.40 -10.13 12.00
CA LEU A 170 -21.37 -11.52 12.46
C LEU A 170 -20.18 -11.74 13.40
N PRO A 171 -20.34 -12.55 14.46
CA PRO A 171 -19.25 -12.82 15.39
C PRO A 171 -18.13 -13.62 14.72
N GLY A 172 -16.88 -13.30 15.03
CA GLY A 172 -15.70 -13.99 14.49
C GLY A 172 -15.40 -13.74 13.02
N VAL A 173 -16.21 -12.92 12.31
CA VAL A 173 -15.93 -12.53 10.91
C VAL A 173 -15.09 -11.27 10.90
N ASP A 174 -13.91 -11.37 10.29
CA ASP A 174 -12.96 -10.27 10.21
C ASP A 174 -12.71 -9.84 8.76
N ILE A 175 -13.23 -8.66 8.40
CA ILE A 175 -13.06 -8.08 7.07
C ILE A 175 -11.60 -7.67 6.80
N LYS A 176 -10.78 -7.48 7.83
CA LYS A 176 -9.38 -7.10 7.66
C LYS A 176 -8.56 -8.17 6.95
N LEU A 177 -8.95 -9.46 7.05
CA LEU A 177 -8.21 -10.54 6.38
C LEU A 177 -8.19 -10.41 4.86
N PRO A 178 -9.33 -10.32 4.14
CA PRO A 178 -9.29 -10.05 2.70
C PRO A 178 -8.72 -8.66 2.36
N TRP A 179 -8.80 -7.67 3.26
CA TRP A 179 -8.15 -6.39 3.06
C TRP A 179 -6.63 -6.53 3.11
N GLU A 180 -6.06 -7.12 4.17
CA GLU A 180 -4.61 -7.36 4.29
C GLU A 180 -4.07 -8.19 3.13
N LEU A 181 -4.77 -9.26 2.75
CA LEU A 181 -4.41 -10.07 1.59
C LEU A 181 -4.35 -9.20 0.32
N SER A 182 -5.38 -8.39 0.10
CA SER A 182 -5.48 -7.54 -1.09
C SER A 182 -4.55 -6.34 -1.10
N ARG A 183 -3.84 -6.02 -0.01
CA ARG A 183 -2.73 -5.05 -0.02
C ARG A 183 -1.53 -5.56 -0.81
N MET A 184 -1.42 -6.88 -0.98
CA MET A 184 -0.39 -7.55 -1.77
C MET A 184 1.04 -7.10 -1.41
N GLN A 185 1.30 -6.91 -0.12
CA GLN A 185 2.58 -6.44 0.40
C GLN A 185 3.71 -7.48 0.26
N HIS A 186 3.36 -8.71 -0.02
CA HIS A 186 4.29 -9.82 -0.26
C HIS A 186 4.97 -9.76 -1.63
N LEU A 187 4.47 -8.99 -2.59
CA LEU A 187 5.00 -8.94 -3.97
C LEU A 187 6.49 -8.58 -4.03
N VAL A 188 6.97 -7.78 -3.09
CA VAL A 188 8.40 -7.45 -2.98
C VAL A 188 9.25 -8.68 -2.66
N GLN A 189 8.69 -9.68 -1.96
CA GLN A 189 9.41 -10.93 -1.66
C GLN A 189 9.73 -11.72 -2.94
N TYR A 190 8.88 -11.64 -3.97
CA TYR A 190 9.19 -12.23 -5.28
C TYR A 190 10.39 -11.54 -5.94
N VAL A 191 10.53 -10.21 -5.79
CA VAL A 191 11.71 -9.49 -6.30
C VAL A 191 12.98 -9.94 -5.58
N TYR A 192 12.94 -10.06 -4.26
CA TYR A 192 14.09 -10.51 -3.48
C TYR A 192 14.50 -11.95 -3.81
N ALA A 193 13.51 -12.82 -3.96
CA ALA A 193 13.77 -14.20 -4.37
C ALA A 193 14.33 -14.27 -5.80
N TYR A 194 13.78 -13.47 -6.72
CA TYR A 194 14.31 -13.32 -8.09
C TYR A 194 15.80 -12.91 -8.09
N MET A 195 16.19 -11.99 -7.20
CA MET A 195 17.57 -11.52 -7.10
C MET A 195 18.52 -12.60 -6.57
N GLN A 196 18.02 -13.56 -5.78
CA GLN A 196 18.80 -14.66 -5.20
C GLN A 196 18.77 -15.95 -6.04
N ALA A 197 17.81 -16.04 -6.97
CA ALA A 197 17.56 -17.25 -7.74
C ALA A 197 18.59 -17.44 -8.87
N GLU A 198 18.85 -18.69 -9.21
CA GLU A 198 19.52 -19.06 -10.45
C GLU A 198 18.62 -18.74 -11.66
N ASP A 199 19.22 -18.55 -12.83
CA ASP A 199 18.50 -18.05 -14.01
C ASP A 199 17.27 -18.90 -14.40
N GLU A 200 17.33 -20.21 -14.18
CA GLU A 200 16.24 -21.15 -14.47
C GLU A 200 15.01 -20.95 -13.57
N GLU A 201 15.20 -20.42 -12.36
CA GLU A 201 14.13 -20.22 -11.37
C GLU A 201 13.51 -18.81 -11.44
N LYS A 202 14.23 -17.85 -12.01
CA LYS A 202 13.82 -16.44 -12.04
C LYS A 202 12.45 -16.20 -12.66
N GLU A 203 12.13 -16.94 -13.71
CA GLU A 203 10.86 -16.81 -14.44
C GLU A 203 9.64 -17.14 -13.55
N HIS A 204 9.79 -18.01 -12.55
CA HIS A 204 8.70 -18.35 -11.64
C HIS A 204 8.22 -17.12 -10.84
N TYR A 205 9.16 -16.29 -10.36
CA TYR A 205 8.81 -15.11 -9.57
C TYR A 205 8.22 -13.98 -10.41
N ILE A 206 8.72 -13.79 -11.64
CA ILE A 206 8.17 -12.81 -12.59
C ILE A 206 6.74 -13.21 -12.97
N ARG A 207 6.55 -14.49 -13.30
CA ARG A 207 5.25 -15.03 -13.73
C ARG A 207 4.24 -14.92 -12.59
N GLU A 208 4.61 -15.29 -11.39
CA GLU A 208 3.72 -15.21 -10.23
C GLU A 208 3.29 -13.77 -9.94
N TYR A 209 4.23 -12.84 -9.91
CA TYR A 209 3.91 -11.41 -9.76
C TYR A 209 2.89 -10.94 -10.80
N ARG A 210 3.10 -11.29 -12.05
CA ARG A 210 2.23 -10.94 -13.18
C ARG A 210 0.85 -11.58 -13.06
N ASP A 211 0.80 -12.87 -12.82
CA ASP A 211 -0.43 -13.66 -12.83
C ASP A 211 -1.30 -13.36 -11.61
N GLU A 212 -0.71 -13.11 -10.45
CA GLU A 212 -1.43 -12.72 -9.24
C GLU A 212 -2.12 -11.35 -9.41
N ILE A 213 -1.45 -10.39 -10.03
CA ILE A 213 -2.06 -9.08 -10.34
C ILE A 213 -3.20 -9.25 -11.36
N LEU A 214 -3.02 -10.04 -12.41
CA LEU A 214 -4.05 -10.30 -13.40
C LEU A 214 -5.24 -11.04 -12.80
N ASP A 215 -4.98 -12.02 -11.92
CA ASP A 215 -6.01 -12.73 -11.17
C ASP A 215 -6.83 -11.77 -10.30
N PHE A 216 -6.14 -10.91 -9.53
CA PHE A 216 -6.82 -9.88 -8.75
C PHE A 216 -7.71 -8.99 -9.62
N ILE A 217 -7.18 -8.47 -10.73
CA ILE A 217 -7.93 -7.58 -11.63
C ILE A 217 -9.15 -8.31 -12.21
N ALA A 218 -8.99 -9.55 -12.67
CA ALA A 218 -10.07 -10.34 -13.27
C ALA A 218 -11.22 -10.59 -12.28
N GLN A 219 -10.90 -10.93 -11.04
CA GLN A 219 -11.89 -11.29 -10.01
C GLN A 219 -12.52 -10.09 -9.30
N ASN A 220 -11.83 -8.94 -9.28
CA ASN A 220 -12.23 -7.77 -8.49
C ASN A 220 -12.47 -6.54 -9.38
N PRO A 221 -13.56 -6.52 -10.17
CA PRO A 221 -13.93 -5.34 -10.95
C PRO A 221 -13.97 -4.10 -10.05
N PRO A 222 -13.43 -2.95 -10.49
CA PRO A 222 -13.43 -1.74 -9.68
C PRO A 222 -14.80 -1.43 -9.08
N ARG A 223 -14.82 -1.11 -7.78
CA ARG A 223 -16.03 -0.79 -7.00
C ARG A 223 -16.97 -1.99 -6.69
N TYR A 224 -16.51 -3.23 -6.88
CA TYR A 224 -17.25 -4.43 -6.47
C TYR A 224 -16.41 -5.32 -5.55
N GLY A 225 -17.10 -5.98 -4.62
CA GLY A 225 -16.48 -6.87 -3.64
C GLY A 225 -15.83 -6.16 -2.46
N VAL A 226 -15.26 -6.95 -1.57
CA VAL A 226 -14.70 -6.50 -0.29
C VAL A 226 -13.42 -5.68 -0.47
N CYS A 227 -12.62 -5.99 -1.48
CA CYS A 227 -11.32 -5.36 -1.74
C CYS A 227 -11.37 -3.90 -2.21
N TRP A 228 -12.57 -3.37 -2.51
CA TRP A 228 -12.80 -1.97 -2.85
C TRP A 228 -13.53 -1.19 -1.75
N ARG A 229 -13.80 -1.83 -0.59
CA ARG A 229 -14.62 -1.23 0.46
C ARG A 229 -13.91 -0.17 1.27
N CYS A 230 -12.64 -0.34 1.56
CA CYS A 230 -11.79 0.58 2.29
C CYS A 230 -10.81 1.24 1.33
N THR A 231 -10.77 2.56 1.29
CA THR A 231 -9.90 3.30 0.34
C THR A 231 -8.44 3.21 0.75
N MET A 232 -8.16 3.17 2.05
CA MET A 232 -6.81 2.91 2.59
C MET A 232 -6.19 1.67 1.95
N ASP A 233 -6.91 0.54 1.93
CA ASP A 233 -6.38 -0.72 1.38
C ASP A 233 -6.17 -0.64 -0.14
N VAL A 234 -7.01 0.13 -0.85
CA VAL A 234 -6.82 0.42 -2.28
C VAL A 234 -5.54 1.23 -2.50
N GLY A 235 -5.26 2.21 -1.64
CA GLY A 235 -4.05 3.03 -1.68
C GLY A 235 -2.79 2.21 -1.41
N ILE A 236 -2.79 1.40 -0.35
CA ILE A 236 -1.66 0.52 0.01
C ILE A 236 -1.40 -0.50 -1.10
N ARG A 237 -2.44 -1.14 -1.63
CA ARG A 237 -2.31 -2.12 -2.72
C ARG A 237 -1.61 -1.55 -3.94
N VAL A 238 -2.07 -0.42 -4.45
CA VAL A 238 -1.49 0.15 -5.67
C VAL A 238 -0.06 0.61 -5.46
N ALA A 239 0.30 1.08 -4.26
CA ALA A 239 1.67 1.44 -3.93
C ALA A 239 2.60 0.20 -3.96
N ASN A 240 2.17 -0.93 -3.39
CA ASN A 240 2.93 -2.18 -3.42
C ASN A 240 3.04 -2.80 -4.82
N TRP A 241 2.00 -2.69 -5.64
CA TRP A 241 2.06 -3.10 -7.05
C TRP A 241 3.12 -2.34 -7.82
N LEU A 242 3.10 -1.00 -7.71
CA LEU A 242 4.01 -0.11 -8.40
C LEU A 242 5.45 -0.28 -7.93
N LEU A 243 5.66 -0.45 -6.63
CA LEU A 243 6.98 -0.69 -6.07
C LEU A 243 7.62 -1.97 -6.65
N ALA A 244 6.92 -3.10 -6.59
CA ALA A 244 7.45 -4.36 -7.09
C ALA A 244 7.66 -4.31 -8.63
N TYR A 245 6.77 -3.64 -9.37
CA TYR A 245 6.93 -3.38 -10.80
C TYR A 245 8.23 -2.62 -11.09
N ASP A 246 8.46 -1.52 -10.39
CA ASP A 246 9.66 -0.71 -10.55
C ASP A 246 10.94 -1.51 -10.25
N MET A 247 10.90 -2.31 -9.18
CA MET A 247 12.04 -3.13 -8.79
C MET A 247 12.38 -4.18 -9.87
N PHE A 248 11.38 -4.91 -10.38
CA PHE A 248 11.60 -5.86 -11.48
C PHE A 248 12.12 -5.17 -12.74
N CYS A 249 11.53 -4.06 -13.15
CA CYS A 249 11.99 -3.30 -14.31
C CYS A 249 13.41 -2.77 -14.12
N SER A 250 13.79 -2.36 -12.91
CA SER A 250 15.14 -1.90 -12.58
C SER A 250 16.19 -3.01 -12.65
N LEU A 251 15.76 -4.26 -12.47
CA LEU A 251 16.57 -5.46 -12.64
C LEU A 251 16.62 -5.97 -14.10
N GLY A 252 16.01 -5.23 -15.03
CA GLY A 252 16.01 -5.57 -16.45
C GLY A 252 14.86 -6.47 -16.90
N VAL A 253 13.87 -6.73 -16.04
CA VAL A 253 12.69 -7.49 -16.44
C VAL A 253 11.80 -6.64 -17.34
N HIS A 254 11.34 -7.25 -18.42
CA HIS A 254 10.42 -6.64 -19.38
C HIS A 254 9.11 -7.42 -19.40
N PHE A 255 8.04 -6.77 -18.97
CA PHE A 255 6.70 -7.33 -19.06
C PHE A 255 6.10 -7.13 -20.45
N ASP A 256 5.23 -8.03 -20.88
CA ASP A 256 4.55 -7.94 -22.16
C ASP A 256 3.60 -6.72 -22.25
N ASP A 257 3.43 -6.17 -23.45
CA ASP A 257 2.63 -4.95 -23.69
C ASP A 257 1.18 -5.09 -23.23
N LYS A 258 0.63 -6.30 -23.32
CA LYS A 258 -0.76 -6.57 -22.90
C LYS A 258 -0.91 -6.48 -21.39
N PHE A 259 0.03 -7.06 -20.64
CA PHE A 259 0.09 -6.90 -19.19
C PHE A 259 0.26 -5.43 -18.81
N VAL A 260 1.25 -4.74 -19.41
CA VAL A 260 1.52 -3.32 -19.11
C VAL A 260 0.28 -2.45 -19.36
N LYS A 261 -0.48 -2.72 -20.42
CA LYS A 261 -1.72 -1.98 -20.70
C LYS A 261 -2.81 -2.26 -19.67
N ILE A 262 -3.03 -3.52 -19.32
CA ILE A 262 -4.02 -3.91 -18.28
C ILE A 262 -3.61 -3.31 -16.94
N PHE A 263 -2.35 -3.40 -16.56
CA PHE A 263 -1.78 -2.86 -15.34
C PHE A 263 -1.95 -1.34 -15.27
N SER A 264 -1.60 -0.60 -16.35
CA SER A 264 -1.78 0.85 -16.42
C SER A 264 -3.24 1.27 -16.22
N ASN A 265 -4.18 0.56 -16.86
CA ASN A 265 -5.61 0.79 -16.69
C ASN A 265 -6.06 0.56 -15.24
N ALA A 266 -5.56 -0.51 -14.61
CA ALA A 266 -5.89 -0.84 -13.23
C ALA A 266 -5.30 0.19 -12.26
N VAL A 267 -4.06 0.62 -12.43
CA VAL A 267 -3.43 1.70 -11.64
C VAL A 267 -4.25 2.99 -11.74
N TYR A 268 -4.65 3.38 -12.93
CA TYR A 268 -5.51 4.56 -13.13
C TYR A 268 -6.87 4.39 -12.44
N ALA A 269 -7.48 3.20 -12.52
CA ALA A 269 -8.75 2.90 -11.83
C ALA A 269 -8.63 3.02 -10.30
N HIS A 270 -7.48 2.64 -9.71
CA HIS A 270 -7.18 2.86 -8.30
C HIS A 270 -7.14 4.35 -7.98
N GLY A 271 -6.44 5.16 -8.78
CA GLY A 271 -6.40 6.61 -8.62
C GLY A 271 -7.79 7.26 -8.66
N ILE A 272 -8.63 6.87 -9.64
CA ILE A 272 -10.03 7.31 -9.71
C ILE A 272 -10.80 6.91 -8.46
N HIS A 273 -10.61 5.68 -7.96
CA HIS A 273 -11.31 5.24 -6.75
C HIS A 273 -10.89 6.07 -5.55
N ILE A 274 -9.60 6.24 -5.33
CA ILE A 274 -9.04 6.99 -4.20
C ILE A 274 -9.56 8.42 -4.20
N ILE A 275 -9.37 9.17 -5.29
CA ILE A 275 -9.75 10.59 -5.33
C ILE A 275 -11.27 10.82 -5.17
N ASN A 276 -12.09 9.84 -5.50
CA ASN A 276 -13.55 9.92 -5.34
C ASN A 276 -14.07 9.42 -4.01
N ASN A 277 -13.25 8.72 -3.22
CA ASN A 277 -13.66 8.06 -1.97
C ASN A 277 -12.71 8.35 -0.80
N LEU A 278 -12.05 9.52 -0.80
CA LEU A 278 -11.16 9.95 0.26
C LEU A 278 -11.82 9.78 1.64
N GLU A 279 -11.12 9.15 2.57
CA GLU A 279 -11.57 8.93 3.96
C GLU A 279 -11.32 10.19 4.81
N TYR A 280 -11.71 11.33 4.27
CA TYR A 280 -11.51 12.66 4.85
C TYR A 280 -12.69 13.11 5.72
N SER A 281 -12.37 13.64 6.89
CA SER A 281 -13.29 14.38 7.74
C SER A 281 -12.65 15.70 8.19
N ARG A 282 -13.47 16.76 8.29
CA ARG A 282 -12.98 18.06 8.79
C ARG A 282 -12.62 18.02 10.28
N GLU A 283 -13.30 17.15 11.03
CA GLU A 283 -13.12 17.05 12.47
C GLU A 283 -11.90 16.19 12.83
N LEU A 284 -11.62 15.18 12.00
CA LEU A 284 -10.57 14.22 12.26
C LEU A 284 -10.14 13.55 10.96
N THR A 285 -8.86 13.61 10.65
CA THR A 285 -8.17 12.72 9.69
C THR A 285 -7.38 11.67 10.46
N SER A 286 -6.90 10.65 9.80
CA SER A 286 -6.16 9.55 10.44
C SER A 286 -5.29 8.84 9.41
N ASN A 287 -4.58 7.80 9.86
CA ASN A 287 -3.80 6.94 8.97
C ASN A 287 -4.57 6.45 7.72
N HIS A 288 -5.90 6.34 7.78
CA HIS A 288 -6.73 6.02 6.62
C HIS A 288 -6.64 7.08 5.53
N TYR A 289 -6.91 8.34 5.90
CA TYR A 289 -6.79 9.44 4.94
C TYR A 289 -5.35 9.62 4.44
N LEU A 290 -4.38 9.47 5.34
CA LEU A 290 -2.98 9.54 4.98
C LEU A 290 -2.58 8.43 3.99
N SER A 291 -3.12 7.22 4.14
CA SER A 291 -2.94 6.11 3.20
C SER A 291 -3.58 6.39 1.83
N ASP A 292 -4.75 7.05 1.80
CA ASP A 292 -5.37 7.52 0.56
C ASP A 292 -4.43 8.47 -0.18
N ILE A 293 -3.85 9.45 0.55
CA ILE A 293 -2.92 10.43 0.01
C ILE A 293 -1.64 9.77 -0.49
N GLY A 294 -1.06 8.86 0.29
CA GLY A 294 0.13 8.09 -0.10
C GLY A 294 -0.12 7.29 -1.38
N GLY A 295 -1.21 6.51 -1.42
CA GLY A 295 -1.59 5.74 -2.60
C GLY A 295 -1.83 6.62 -3.84
N LEU A 296 -2.49 7.77 -3.67
CA LEU A 296 -2.71 8.72 -4.77
C LEU A 296 -1.39 9.31 -5.30
N ILE A 297 -0.44 9.60 -4.41
CA ILE A 297 0.91 10.07 -4.79
C ILE A 297 1.62 9.00 -5.61
N PHE A 298 1.59 7.73 -5.17
CA PHE A 298 2.18 6.61 -5.91
C PHE A 298 1.58 6.49 -7.30
N VAL A 299 0.25 6.46 -7.42
CA VAL A 299 -0.43 6.45 -8.74
C VAL A 299 0.01 7.63 -9.59
N ALA A 300 -0.09 8.84 -9.07
CA ALA A 300 0.14 10.04 -9.85
C ALA A 300 1.61 10.22 -10.24
N ALA A 301 2.56 9.81 -9.40
CA ALA A 301 3.98 9.88 -9.71
C ALA A 301 4.39 8.91 -10.83
N HIS A 302 3.75 7.73 -10.88
CA HIS A 302 4.05 6.70 -11.89
C HIS A 302 3.27 6.86 -13.19
N MET A 303 2.20 7.62 -13.22
CA MET A 303 1.47 7.87 -14.46
C MET A 303 2.08 9.02 -15.26
N ALA A 304 2.01 8.92 -16.59
CA ALA A 304 2.45 9.97 -17.48
C ALA A 304 1.77 11.30 -17.17
N SER A 305 2.53 12.41 -17.31
CA SER A 305 2.05 13.75 -17.02
C SER A 305 0.90 14.14 -17.95
N ASP A 306 -0.22 14.50 -17.35
CA ASP A 306 -1.33 15.20 -17.98
C ASP A 306 -2.04 16.09 -16.95
N PRO A 307 -2.94 16.99 -17.38
CA PRO A 307 -3.55 17.95 -16.47
C PRO A 307 -4.36 17.37 -15.31
N GLU A 308 -4.87 16.13 -15.43
CA GLU A 308 -5.60 15.44 -14.36
C GLU A 308 -4.62 14.78 -13.38
N ILE A 309 -3.66 14.04 -13.90
CA ILE A 309 -2.66 13.33 -13.09
C ILE A 309 -1.76 14.33 -12.35
N ASP A 310 -1.41 15.45 -13.00
CA ASP A 310 -0.66 16.53 -12.34
C ASP A 310 -1.46 17.18 -11.20
N ALA A 311 -2.78 17.30 -11.37
CA ALA A 311 -3.64 17.80 -10.29
C ALA A 311 -3.73 16.80 -9.12
N TRP A 312 -3.76 15.48 -9.39
CA TRP A 312 -3.72 14.46 -8.35
C TRP A 312 -2.42 14.51 -7.55
N LEU A 313 -1.29 14.62 -8.25
CA LEU A 313 0.02 14.69 -7.60
C LEU A 313 0.16 15.97 -6.77
N ALA A 314 -0.22 17.14 -7.32
CA ALA A 314 -0.18 18.40 -6.59
C ALA A 314 -1.10 18.39 -5.36
N PHE A 315 -2.28 17.76 -5.46
CA PHE A 315 -3.20 17.57 -4.34
C PHE A 315 -2.58 16.66 -3.27
N GLY A 316 -2.02 15.51 -3.67
CA GLY A 316 -1.36 14.60 -2.76
C GLY A 316 -0.21 15.27 -1.98
N MET A 317 0.64 16.02 -2.67
CA MET A 317 1.75 16.76 -2.04
C MET A 317 1.24 17.83 -1.06
N GLN A 318 0.21 18.59 -1.44
CA GLN A 318 -0.40 19.59 -0.57
C GLN A 318 -0.97 18.95 0.70
N GLU A 319 -1.70 17.85 0.56
CA GLU A 319 -2.31 17.18 1.70
C GLU A 319 -1.27 16.48 2.57
N LEU A 320 -0.22 15.90 1.99
CA LEU A 320 0.88 15.30 2.76
C LEU A 320 1.54 16.33 3.70
N ILE A 321 1.76 17.55 3.22
CA ILE A 321 2.30 18.66 4.04
C ILE A 321 1.29 19.03 5.14
N SER A 322 0.02 19.14 4.79
CA SER A 322 -1.04 19.53 5.73
C SER A 322 -1.25 18.48 6.82
N GLU A 323 -1.20 17.19 6.47
CA GLU A 323 -1.35 16.10 7.43
C GLU A 323 -0.11 15.93 8.31
N MET A 324 1.10 16.27 7.84
CA MET A 324 2.27 16.32 8.71
C MET A 324 2.07 17.31 9.88
N GLU A 325 1.43 18.44 9.62
CA GLU A 325 1.14 19.43 10.66
C GLU A 325 -0.04 19.03 11.55
N ARG A 326 -1.00 18.30 11.00
CA ARG A 326 -2.25 17.91 11.68
C ARG A 326 -2.12 16.65 12.51
N GLU A 327 -1.45 15.64 11.96
CA GLU A 327 -1.36 14.32 12.59
C GLU A 327 -0.16 14.16 13.54
N PHE A 328 0.91 14.95 13.33
CA PHE A 328 2.12 14.84 14.14
C PHE A 328 2.32 16.07 15.03
N HIS A 329 2.48 15.84 16.32
CA HIS A 329 2.78 16.87 17.30
C HIS A 329 4.19 17.45 17.12
N GLU A 330 4.52 18.53 17.85
CA GLU A 330 5.82 19.18 17.75
C GLU A 330 6.99 18.31 18.21
N ASP A 331 6.74 17.33 19.06
CA ASP A 331 7.71 16.34 19.52
C ASP A 331 7.87 15.16 18.53
N GLY A 332 7.05 15.10 17.48
CA GLY A 332 7.05 14.07 16.47
C GLY A 332 6.07 12.92 16.72
N SER A 333 5.41 12.85 17.88
CA SER A 333 4.42 11.81 18.17
C SER A 333 3.15 11.96 17.31
N ASN A 334 2.55 10.84 16.89
CA ASN A 334 1.29 10.85 16.14
C ASN A 334 0.09 10.93 17.10
N PHE A 335 -0.93 11.70 16.74
CA PHE A 335 -2.10 11.97 17.59
C PHE A 335 -2.99 10.75 17.87
N GLU A 336 -2.91 9.68 17.08
CA GLU A 336 -3.73 8.47 17.26
C GLU A 336 -3.37 7.67 18.53
N ALA A 337 -2.29 8.04 19.21
CA ALA A 337 -1.86 7.45 20.49
C ALA A 337 -1.66 5.91 20.44
N SER A 338 -1.32 5.39 19.26
CA SER A 338 -0.89 4.02 19.04
C SER A 338 0.53 4.00 18.50
N THR A 339 1.41 3.20 19.08
CA THR A 339 2.79 3.06 18.63
C THR A 339 2.88 2.41 17.25
N SER A 340 2.00 1.47 16.94
CA SER A 340 1.92 0.82 15.62
C SER A 340 1.42 1.79 14.54
N TYR A 341 0.35 2.55 14.82
CA TYR A 341 -0.16 3.54 13.85
C TYR A 341 0.77 4.72 13.68
N HIS A 342 1.51 5.10 14.72
CA HIS A 342 2.59 6.06 14.58
C HIS A 342 3.62 5.61 13.54
N CYS A 343 4.07 4.35 13.61
CA CYS A 343 5.02 3.79 12.64
C CYS A 343 4.43 3.76 11.22
N LEU A 344 3.18 3.30 11.06
CA LEU A 344 2.49 3.29 9.77
C LEU A 344 2.39 4.70 9.16
N SER A 345 1.93 5.69 9.94
CA SER A 345 1.82 7.07 9.47
C SER A 345 3.19 7.67 9.12
N THR A 346 4.24 7.32 9.89
CA THR A 346 5.62 7.74 9.60
C THR A 346 6.13 7.12 8.30
N GLU A 347 5.87 5.85 8.04
CA GLU A 347 6.18 5.18 6.77
C GLU A 347 5.53 5.90 5.58
N ILE A 348 4.23 6.18 5.67
CA ILE A 348 3.49 6.83 4.58
C ILE A 348 4.08 8.20 4.27
N MET A 349 4.32 9.02 5.31
CA MET A 349 4.94 10.34 5.16
C MET A 349 6.30 10.25 4.48
N MET A 350 7.15 9.36 4.98
CA MET A 350 8.50 9.17 4.50
C MET A 350 8.53 8.71 3.05
N TYR A 351 7.90 7.58 2.73
CA TYR A 351 7.93 7.01 1.37
C TYR A 351 7.31 7.94 0.33
N SER A 352 6.18 8.56 0.67
CA SER A 352 5.49 9.46 -0.25
C SER A 352 6.31 10.72 -0.53
N ALA A 353 6.93 11.33 0.50
CA ALA A 353 7.77 12.51 0.33
C ALA A 353 9.00 12.21 -0.56
N CYS A 354 9.58 11.03 -0.40
CA CYS A 354 10.75 10.63 -1.14
C CYS A 354 10.45 10.32 -2.59
N LEU A 355 9.34 9.65 -2.84
CA LEU A 355 8.85 9.46 -4.20
C LEU A 355 8.66 10.83 -4.88
N CYS A 356 8.04 11.80 -4.21
CA CYS A 356 7.86 13.15 -4.74
C CYS A 356 9.18 13.87 -5.05
N ARG A 357 10.24 13.66 -4.25
CA ARG A 357 11.56 14.27 -4.54
C ARG A 357 12.17 13.76 -5.83
N ASN A 358 11.86 12.53 -6.22
CA ASN A 358 12.44 11.87 -7.39
C ASN A 358 11.69 12.12 -8.70
N ILE A 359 10.59 12.88 -8.68
CA ILE A 359 9.94 13.29 -9.93
C ILE A 359 10.89 14.15 -10.77
N THR A 360 10.79 14.00 -12.08
CA THR A 360 11.67 14.69 -13.04
C THR A 360 11.51 16.21 -12.98
N VAL A 361 12.55 16.94 -13.37
CA VAL A 361 12.50 18.41 -13.46
C VAL A 361 11.37 18.87 -14.39
N GLU A 362 11.18 18.17 -15.52
CA GLU A 362 10.07 18.44 -16.43
C GLU A 362 8.72 18.29 -15.75
N ARG A 363 8.52 17.20 -15.00
CA ARG A 363 7.30 16.96 -14.22
C ARG A 363 7.05 18.09 -13.21
N ARG A 364 8.06 18.55 -12.50
CA ARG A 364 7.97 19.69 -11.57
C ARG A 364 7.50 20.97 -12.26
N GLN A 365 7.98 21.25 -13.48
CA GLN A 365 7.52 22.42 -14.24
C GLN A 365 6.03 22.30 -14.65
N ASN A 366 5.59 21.11 -15.02
CA ASN A 366 4.18 20.85 -15.31
C ASN A 366 3.31 21.04 -14.06
N LEU A 367 3.77 20.57 -12.91
CA LEU A 367 3.08 20.74 -11.63
C LEU A 367 2.86 22.19 -11.22
N LYS A 368 3.66 23.14 -11.65
CA LYS A 368 3.39 24.58 -11.41
C LYS A 368 2.10 25.08 -12.08
N LYS A 369 1.58 24.35 -13.05
CA LYS A 369 0.45 24.75 -13.90
C LYS A 369 -0.77 23.85 -13.72
N TYR A 370 -0.85 23.07 -12.64
CA TYR A 370 -1.97 22.18 -12.41
C TYR A 370 -3.33 22.91 -12.41
N LYS A 371 -4.38 22.16 -12.71
CA LYS A 371 -5.72 22.74 -12.84
C LYS A 371 -6.64 22.24 -11.74
N LYS A 372 -7.07 23.10 -10.85
CA LYS A 372 -7.99 22.82 -9.74
C LYS A 372 -9.28 22.11 -10.15
N LYS A 373 -9.75 22.30 -11.38
CA LYS A 373 -11.02 21.72 -11.85
C LYS A 373 -11.06 20.18 -11.77
N TYR A 374 -9.92 19.51 -11.69
CA TYR A 374 -9.85 18.07 -11.58
C TYR A 374 -10.01 17.56 -10.14
N ILE A 375 -9.83 18.42 -9.15
CA ILE A 375 -10.05 18.10 -7.73
C ILE A 375 -11.21 18.93 -7.21
N LYS A 376 -12.36 18.30 -7.00
CA LYS A 376 -13.60 18.97 -6.59
C LYS A 376 -14.06 18.57 -5.19
N ASN A 377 -13.39 17.64 -4.56
CA ASN A 377 -13.74 17.17 -3.22
C ASN A 377 -13.08 18.06 -2.14
N ALA A 378 -13.54 17.97 -0.91
CA ALA A 378 -12.88 18.62 0.21
C ALA A 378 -11.83 17.62 0.80
N PRO A 379 -10.61 18.06 1.10
CA PRO A 379 -10.15 19.45 0.95
C PRO A 379 -9.98 19.84 -0.52
N TYR A 380 -10.10 21.12 -0.79
CA TYR A 380 -9.94 21.63 -2.15
C TYR A 380 -8.47 21.87 -2.46
N LEU A 381 -8.06 21.50 -3.67
CA LEU A 381 -6.75 21.85 -4.19
C LEU A 381 -6.56 23.38 -4.21
N GLN A 382 -5.53 23.85 -3.53
CA GLN A 382 -5.16 25.26 -3.47
C GLN A 382 -4.42 25.69 -4.74
N ASP A 383 -4.22 26.99 -4.94
CA ASP A 383 -3.30 27.48 -5.96
C ASP A 383 -1.85 27.15 -5.59
N TYR A 384 -1.00 27.03 -6.62
CA TYR A 384 0.42 26.81 -6.38
C TYR A 384 1.02 27.93 -5.51
N ASP A 385 1.61 27.53 -4.40
CA ASP A 385 2.23 28.43 -3.44
C ASP A 385 3.66 27.96 -3.15
N ARG A 386 4.64 28.78 -3.56
CA ARG A 386 6.05 28.50 -3.35
C ARG A 386 6.47 28.42 -1.87
N GLN A 387 5.71 29.01 -0.96
CA GLN A 387 6.01 28.94 0.47
C GLN A 387 5.64 27.56 1.04
N LYS A 388 4.62 26.90 0.47
CA LYS A 388 4.17 25.59 0.90
C LYS A 388 5.00 24.46 0.28
N PHE A 389 5.23 24.52 -1.02
CA PHE A 389 6.10 23.56 -1.71
C PHE A 389 6.76 24.23 -2.92
N ASN A 390 8.07 24.11 -3.03
CA ASN A 390 8.82 24.84 -4.03
C ASN A 390 9.36 23.92 -5.13
N MET A 391 8.68 23.93 -6.29
CA MET A 391 9.03 23.11 -7.44
C MET A 391 10.33 23.54 -8.14
N ASP A 392 10.88 24.69 -7.80
CA ASP A 392 12.14 25.19 -8.34
C ASP A 392 13.36 24.67 -7.56
N ASN A 393 13.15 24.28 -6.31
CA ASN A 393 14.22 23.76 -5.46
C ASN A 393 14.46 22.27 -5.74
N GLU A 394 15.64 21.81 -5.39
CA GLU A 394 15.93 20.37 -5.36
C GLU A 394 14.99 19.66 -4.37
N ASP A 395 14.76 20.27 -3.21
CA ASP A 395 13.77 19.83 -2.25
C ASP A 395 12.48 20.64 -2.39
N ILE A 396 11.39 19.93 -2.67
CA ILE A 396 10.09 20.54 -2.91
C ILE A 396 9.26 20.73 -1.64
N PHE A 397 9.60 20.01 -0.56
CA PHE A 397 8.93 20.13 0.73
C PHE A 397 9.57 21.21 1.61
N PRO A 398 8.78 21.88 2.47
CA PRO A 398 9.32 22.86 3.40
C PRO A 398 10.22 22.20 4.47
N VAL A 399 11.20 22.95 4.96
CA VAL A 399 12.14 22.48 5.99
C VAL A 399 11.42 21.95 7.22
N GLN A 400 10.32 22.59 7.63
CA GLN A 400 9.51 22.17 8.78
C GLN A 400 8.92 20.77 8.63
N PHE A 401 8.58 20.36 7.40
CA PHE A 401 8.11 19.00 7.11
C PHE A 401 9.20 17.98 7.47
N TRP A 402 10.43 18.19 6.99
CA TRP A 402 11.55 17.29 7.27
C TRP A 402 11.95 17.27 8.74
N GLN A 403 11.96 18.43 9.39
CA GLN A 403 12.22 18.51 10.83
C GLN A 403 11.19 17.70 11.64
N ARG A 404 9.92 17.76 11.26
CA ARG A 404 8.86 17.01 11.92
C ARG A 404 9.00 15.50 11.64
N LEU A 405 9.34 15.12 10.41
CA LEU A 405 9.59 13.71 10.04
C LEU A 405 10.77 13.12 10.82
N VAL A 406 11.88 13.87 10.95
CA VAL A 406 13.03 13.44 11.77
C VAL A 406 12.61 13.21 13.22
N LYS A 407 11.79 14.08 13.79
CA LYS A 407 11.26 13.90 15.14
C LYS A 407 10.33 12.68 15.25
N ALA A 408 9.51 12.42 14.23
CA ALA A 408 8.67 11.22 14.19
C ALA A 408 9.52 9.94 14.16
N LEU A 409 10.58 9.91 13.36
CA LEU A 409 11.54 8.80 13.34
C LEU A 409 12.31 8.67 14.67
N GLN A 410 12.67 9.81 15.31
CA GLN A 410 13.29 9.79 16.64
C GLN A 410 12.34 9.21 17.70
N PHE A 411 11.06 9.53 17.63
CA PHE A 411 10.05 8.94 18.51
C PHE A 411 9.99 7.41 18.37
N VAL A 412 10.05 6.86 17.14
CA VAL A 412 10.15 5.40 16.94
C VAL A 412 11.37 4.82 17.67
N LYS A 413 12.53 5.46 17.53
CA LYS A 413 13.75 5.02 18.20
C LYS A 413 13.61 5.04 19.73
N ASP A 414 12.98 6.10 20.27
CA ASP A 414 12.85 6.29 21.73
C ASP A 414 11.88 5.27 22.37
N ILE A 415 10.93 4.72 21.60
CA ILE A 415 10.00 3.68 22.08
C ILE A 415 10.45 2.26 21.72
N SER A 416 11.60 2.10 21.06
CA SER A 416 12.13 0.81 20.64
C SER A 416 13.19 0.28 21.62
N ASP A 417 13.30 -1.03 21.67
CA ASP A 417 14.43 -1.72 22.32
C ASP A 417 15.69 -1.72 21.43
N THR A 418 16.76 -2.37 21.89
CA THR A 418 18.02 -2.48 21.18
C THR A 418 17.93 -3.21 19.84
N ASP A 419 16.93 -4.05 19.65
CA ASP A 419 16.70 -4.85 18.45
C ASP A 419 15.72 -4.18 17.47
N GLY A 420 15.30 -2.95 17.78
CA GLY A 420 14.39 -2.17 16.96
C GLY A 420 12.92 -2.56 17.10
N ARG A 421 12.56 -3.28 18.17
CA ARG A 421 11.18 -3.66 18.47
C ARG A 421 10.51 -2.59 19.32
N ILE A 422 9.40 -2.06 18.83
CA ILE A 422 8.61 -1.07 19.58
C ILE A 422 7.82 -1.73 20.72
N GLN A 423 7.58 -0.97 21.78
CA GLN A 423 6.59 -1.34 22.78
C GLN A 423 5.19 -1.14 22.20
N GLN A 424 4.35 -2.18 22.23
CA GLN A 424 2.97 -2.05 21.77
C GLN A 424 2.12 -1.29 22.79
N ILE A 425 1.65 -0.11 22.40
CA ILE A 425 0.71 0.73 23.15
C ILE A 425 -0.40 1.14 22.17
N GLY A 426 -1.65 1.00 22.60
CA GLY A 426 -2.81 1.26 21.75
C GLY A 426 -3.10 0.13 20.76
N ASP A 427 -3.87 0.44 19.73
CA ASP A 427 -4.31 -0.51 18.72
C ASP A 427 -3.15 -1.00 17.83
N MET A 428 -3.22 -2.27 17.44
CA MET A 428 -2.28 -2.87 16.50
C MET A 428 -3.01 -3.85 15.58
N ASP A 429 -2.88 -3.66 14.29
CA ASP A 429 -3.38 -4.56 13.25
C ASP A 429 -2.32 -4.86 12.18
N SER A 430 -1.05 -4.89 12.57
CA SER A 430 0.10 -5.21 11.71
C SER A 430 0.26 -4.28 10.51
N GLY A 431 -0.32 -3.08 10.57
CA GLY A 431 -0.34 -2.12 9.46
C GLY A 431 1.04 -1.68 9.04
N ARG A 432 1.34 -1.88 7.76
CA ARG A 432 2.51 -1.35 7.05
C ARG A 432 2.04 -0.67 5.77
N PHE A 433 2.76 0.35 5.32
CA PHE A 433 2.49 0.91 4.00
C PHE A 433 3.22 0.12 2.91
N LEU A 434 4.52 -0.02 3.04
CA LEU A 434 5.35 -0.88 2.19
C LEU A 434 6.08 -1.90 3.07
N LYS A 435 6.11 -3.16 2.65
CA LYS A 435 6.76 -4.22 3.43
C LYS A 435 8.13 -4.58 2.84
N LEU A 436 9.03 -3.58 2.84
CA LEU A 436 10.37 -3.70 2.27
C LEU A 436 11.34 -4.50 3.14
N SER A 437 11.23 -4.40 4.45
CA SER A 437 12.15 -5.05 5.40
C SER A 437 11.36 -5.83 6.46
N PRO A 438 10.61 -6.88 6.08
CA PRO A 438 9.96 -7.73 7.07
C PRO A 438 11.03 -8.50 7.88
N SER A 439 10.81 -8.60 9.17
CA SER A 439 11.67 -9.35 10.08
C SER A 439 11.04 -10.71 10.39
N PHE A 440 11.64 -11.79 9.92
CA PHE A 440 11.17 -13.15 10.19
C PHE A 440 12.09 -13.87 11.17
N VAL A 441 11.50 -14.61 12.08
CA VAL A 441 12.19 -15.50 13.01
C VAL A 441 11.78 -16.93 12.69
N LYS A 442 12.77 -17.82 12.61
CA LYS A 442 12.52 -19.25 12.43
C LYS A 442 12.37 -19.91 13.78
N ILE A 443 11.18 -20.37 14.10
CA ILE A 443 10.84 -20.98 15.40
C ILE A 443 10.43 -22.44 15.26
N SER A 444 10.58 -23.22 16.34
CA SER A 444 10.12 -24.60 16.36
C SER A 444 8.58 -24.67 16.44
N GLY A 445 8.01 -25.80 16.00
CA GLY A 445 6.56 -26.03 16.14
C GLY A 445 6.10 -26.07 17.60
N ILE A 446 7.00 -26.40 18.55
CA ILE A 446 6.71 -26.36 20.00
C ILE A 446 6.62 -24.91 20.48
N ASP A 447 7.59 -24.08 20.12
CA ASP A 447 7.62 -22.67 20.51
C ASP A 447 6.43 -21.91 19.90
N LEU A 448 6.08 -22.24 18.66
CA LEU A 448 4.90 -21.68 18.00
C LEU A 448 3.60 -22.00 18.79
N ARG A 449 3.40 -23.26 19.20
CA ARG A 449 2.25 -23.67 20.00
C ARG A 449 2.20 -22.94 21.35
N ASN A 450 3.35 -22.69 21.95
CA ASN A 450 3.44 -21.93 23.18
C ASN A 450 3.12 -20.44 22.98
N LYS A 451 3.51 -19.90 21.82
CA LYS A 451 3.27 -18.49 21.47
C LYS A 451 1.84 -18.25 20.98
N TYR A 452 1.28 -19.18 20.19
CA TYR A 452 -0.02 -19.04 19.52
C TYR A 452 -0.92 -20.24 19.82
N LEU A 453 -1.61 -20.22 20.96
CA LEU A 453 -2.47 -21.34 21.42
C LEU A 453 -3.60 -21.70 20.43
N HIS A 454 -4.10 -20.72 19.67
CA HIS A 454 -5.17 -20.93 18.69
C HIS A 454 -4.72 -21.68 17.43
N LEU A 455 -3.40 -21.78 17.16
CA LEU A 455 -2.87 -22.48 16.00
C LEU A 455 -2.63 -23.99 16.22
N VAL A 456 -2.95 -24.51 17.41
CA VAL A 456 -2.65 -25.90 17.84
C VAL A 456 -3.18 -27.00 16.92
N ARG A 457 -4.17 -26.70 16.09
CA ARG A 457 -4.85 -27.69 15.22
C ARG A 457 -4.39 -27.70 13.76
N LYS A 458 -3.50 -26.80 13.35
CA LYS A 458 -3.10 -26.71 11.94
C LYS A 458 -1.97 -27.69 11.59
N THR A 459 -2.20 -28.50 10.56
CA THR A 459 -1.32 -29.55 10.05
C THR A 459 0.03 -29.05 9.48
N ILE A 460 0.12 -27.76 9.17
CA ILE A 460 1.38 -27.12 8.72
C ILE A 460 2.52 -27.27 9.74
N PHE A 461 2.18 -27.51 11.00
CA PHE A 461 3.13 -27.61 12.11
C PHE A 461 3.84 -28.94 12.26
N ASP A 462 3.52 -29.94 11.46
CA ASP A 462 4.28 -31.21 11.39
C ASP A 462 5.66 -31.02 10.75
N LYS A 463 5.90 -29.89 10.11
CA LYS A 463 7.22 -29.51 9.61
C LYS A 463 8.01 -28.81 10.74
N LYS A 464 9.21 -29.27 10.96
CA LYS A 464 10.09 -28.99 12.08
C LYS A 464 10.30 -27.50 12.42
N MET A 465 9.99 -26.56 11.53
CA MET A 465 10.26 -25.13 11.68
C MET A 465 9.16 -24.28 11.03
N TYR A 466 8.87 -23.14 11.65
CA TYR A 466 7.90 -22.15 11.22
C TYR A 466 8.58 -20.78 11.07
N PHE A 467 8.18 -20.00 10.08
CA PHE A 467 8.62 -18.62 9.91
C PHE A 467 7.57 -17.71 10.54
N ASP A 468 7.93 -17.03 11.60
CA ASP A 468 7.08 -16.10 12.35
C ASP A 468 7.55 -14.68 12.09
N GLU A 469 6.67 -13.82 11.60
CA GLU A 469 6.99 -12.42 11.36
C GLU A 469 6.97 -11.63 12.67
N ASP A 470 8.06 -10.91 12.95
CA ASP A 470 8.10 -9.98 14.07
C ASP A 470 7.45 -8.65 13.71
N MET A 471 6.15 -8.58 13.90
CA MET A 471 5.33 -7.43 13.53
C MET A 471 5.65 -6.15 14.32
N LEU A 472 6.38 -6.26 15.43
CA LEU A 472 6.80 -5.11 16.26
C LEU A 472 8.18 -4.59 15.88
N ASN A 473 8.90 -5.25 14.96
CA ASN A 473 10.21 -4.80 14.52
C ASN A 473 10.07 -3.66 13.49
N PHE A 474 10.62 -2.49 13.85
CA PHE A 474 10.67 -1.29 13.02
C PHE A 474 12.10 -0.75 12.88
N SER A 475 13.09 -1.64 12.94
CA SER A 475 14.50 -1.29 12.79
C SER A 475 14.80 -0.48 11.53
N HIS A 476 14.06 -0.70 10.45
CA HIS A 476 14.17 0.07 9.20
C HIS A 476 13.86 1.57 9.39
N LEU A 477 12.89 1.94 10.25
CA LEU A 477 12.61 3.36 10.55
C LEU A 477 13.72 3.98 11.40
N ILE A 478 14.31 3.21 12.32
CA ILE A 478 15.45 3.67 13.13
C ILE A 478 16.67 3.90 12.25
N GLN A 479 16.89 3.03 11.29
CA GLN A 479 17.98 3.19 10.33
C GLN A 479 17.73 4.41 9.42
N SER A 480 16.49 4.61 8.99
CA SER A 480 16.10 5.81 8.26
C SER A 480 16.40 7.10 9.04
N LEU A 481 16.18 7.09 10.37
CA LEU A 481 16.56 8.21 11.22
C LEU A 481 18.06 8.52 11.12
N HIS A 482 18.93 7.52 11.19
CA HIS A 482 20.39 7.72 11.13
C HIS A 482 20.79 8.37 9.80
N ASN A 483 20.16 7.98 8.72
CA ASN A 483 20.41 8.53 7.40
C ASN A 483 19.91 9.98 7.29
N PHE A 484 18.71 10.26 7.78
CA PHE A 484 18.20 11.63 7.84
C PHE A 484 19.01 12.52 8.78
N GLN A 485 19.50 12.02 9.91
CA GLN A 485 20.39 12.75 10.81
C GLN A 485 21.73 13.08 10.16
N SER A 486 22.32 12.16 9.41
CA SER A 486 23.54 12.43 8.65
C SER A 486 23.32 13.48 7.56
N TYR A 487 22.12 13.55 7.02
CA TYR A 487 21.68 14.56 6.07
C TYR A 487 21.47 15.94 6.75
N CYS A 488 20.91 15.94 7.96
CA CYS A 488 20.56 17.15 8.72
C CYS A 488 21.67 17.64 9.67
N SER A 489 22.65 16.81 10.03
CA SER A 489 23.60 17.06 11.15
C SER A 489 24.78 17.96 10.80
N VAL A 490 24.89 18.44 9.59
CA VAL A 490 26.05 19.26 9.20
C VAL A 490 25.89 20.72 9.62
N ASP A 491 24.68 21.14 9.95
CA ASP A 491 24.45 22.47 10.53
C ASP A 491 23.07 22.53 11.20
N ASN A 492 23.01 22.86 12.48
CA ASN A 492 21.75 23.10 13.20
C ASN A 492 21.07 24.42 12.78
N SER A 493 21.56 25.10 11.78
CA SER A 493 20.95 26.30 11.20
C SER A 493 20.04 25.90 10.02
N ILE A 494 18.95 26.64 9.83
CA ILE A 494 18.07 26.55 8.65
C ILE A 494 18.88 26.69 7.34
N ASN A 495 19.94 27.50 7.35
CA ASN A 495 20.84 27.69 6.22
C ASN A 495 21.70 26.44 5.92
N GLY A 496 22.08 25.67 6.93
CA GLY A 496 22.85 24.45 6.77
C GLY A 496 22.06 23.36 6.05
N MET A 497 20.77 23.20 6.35
CA MET A 497 19.89 22.28 5.64
C MET A 497 19.74 22.64 4.15
N ILE A 498 19.78 23.91 3.81
CA ILE A 498 19.69 24.40 2.43
C ILE A 498 21.03 24.27 1.69
N ILE A 499 22.15 24.52 2.37
CA ILE A 499 23.50 24.55 1.76
C ILE A 499 24.02 23.13 1.51
N HIS A 500 23.64 22.12 2.32
CA HIS A 500 24.04 20.73 2.13
C HIS A 500 23.12 19.92 1.22
N GLN A 501 22.21 20.55 0.48
CA GLN A 501 21.44 19.96 -0.62
C GLN A 501 22.29 19.22 -1.69
N ARG A 502 23.61 19.36 -1.65
CA ARG A 502 24.54 18.65 -2.55
C ARG A 502 24.85 17.22 -2.15
N ARG A 503 24.59 16.82 -0.90
CA ARG A 503 24.67 15.40 -0.52
C ARG A 503 23.33 14.74 -0.86
N LYS A 504 23.33 14.02 -1.96
CA LYS A 504 22.17 13.25 -2.43
C LYS A 504 21.75 12.30 -1.34
N LEU A 505 20.50 12.36 -0.91
CA LEU A 505 19.89 11.25 -0.20
C LEU A 505 20.05 10.02 -1.09
N PRO A 506 20.42 8.86 -0.57
CA PRO A 506 20.67 7.66 -1.37
C PRO A 506 19.49 7.29 -2.27
N TYR A 507 18.26 7.51 -1.85
CA TYR A 507 17.08 7.35 -2.69
C TYR A 507 17.14 8.21 -3.98
N VAL A 508 17.73 9.41 -3.93
CA VAL A 508 17.98 10.25 -5.12
C VAL A 508 18.99 9.60 -6.05
N ASN A 509 19.91 8.78 -5.52
CA ASN A 509 20.90 8.06 -6.31
C ASN A 509 20.29 6.85 -7.04
N LEU A 510 19.19 6.28 -6.55
CA LEU A 510 18.46 5.21 -7.26
C LEU A 510 17.94 5.66 -8.62
N CYS A 511 17.57 6.94 -8.76
CA CYS A 511 16.93 7.49 -9.95
C CYS A 511 17.87 8.28 -10.87
N LYS A 512 19.17 8.36 -10.58
CA LYS A 512 20.14 9.11 -11.41
C LYS A 512 21.24 8.21 -11.97
N GLU A 513 21.63 8.46 -13.22
CA GLU A 513 22.79 7.82 -13.81
C GLU A 513 24.06 8.20 -13.03
N SER A 514 24.72 7.22 -12.44
CA SER A 514 26.07 7.41 -11.94
C SER A 514 27.01 7.51 -13.14
N SER A 515 27.56 8.67 -13.36
CA SER A 515 28.59 8.90 -14.39
C SER A 515 29.98 8.38 -13.98
N ASN A 516 30.13 7.69 -12.85
CA ASN A 516 31.43 7.23 -12.37
C ASN A 516 31.39 5.76 -11.91
N SER A 517 32.06 4.93 -12.70
CA SER A 517 32.25 3.49 -12.52
C SER A 517 33.36 3.12 -11.51
N HIS A 518 33.81 4.00 -10.64
CA HIS A 518 35.02 3.76 -9.82
C HIS A 518 34.85 3.70 -8.30
N ASP A 519 33.64 3.79 -7.75
CA ASP A 519 33.42 3.69 -6.29
C ASP A 519 32.80 2.37 -5.84
N LEU A 520 33.17 1.27 -6.48
CA LEU A 520 32.61 -0.08 -6.24
C LEU A 520 33.31 -0.86 -5.13
N VAL A 521 33.98 -0.20 -4.20
CA VAL A 521 34.52 -0.90 -3.00
C VAL A 521 33.92 -0.25 -1.76
N ARG A 522 32.72 -0.67 -1.42
CA ARG A 522 32.13 -0.42 -0.10
C ARG A 522 31.58 -1.70 0.49
N THR A 523 31.81 -1.81 1.78
CA THR A 523 31.53 -2.90 2.70
C THR A 523 30.06 -3.33 2.72
N LYS A 524 29.85 -4.58 3.13
CA LYS A 524 28.61 -5.36 3.20
C LYS A 524 27.36 -4.71 3.83
N GLU A 525 27.36 -3.44 4.10
CA GLU A 525 26.24 -2.72 4.72
C GLU A 525 25.29 -2.09 3.70
N ASP A 526 25.47 -2.36 2.42
CA ASP A 526 25.14 -1.34 1.49
C ASP A 526 23.92 -1.54 0.70
N ILE A 527 23.16 -1.93 0.25
CA ILE A 527 22.36 -1.41 -0.87
C ILE A 527 20.94 -1.88 -0.95
N LEU A 528 20.56 -2.94 -0.26
CA LEU A 528 19.16 -3.24 -0.12
C LEU A 528 18.62 -2.93 1.25
N CYS A 529 19.37 -3.12 2.34
CA CYS A 529 19.29 -2.16 3.39
C CYS A 529 19.17 -0.80 2.76
N LYS A 530 19.85 -0.52 1.68
CA LYS A 530 19.67 0.68 0.92
C LYS A 530 18.46 0.66 0.04
N LEU A 531 17.85 -0.44 -0.31
CA LEU A 531 16.58 -0.36 -0.97
C LEU A 531 15.45 -0.40 0.03
N SER A 532 15.51 -1.18 1.05
CA SER A 532 14.70 -0.96 2.21
C SER A 532 15.15 0.32 2.89
N ASN A 533 16.42 0.65 2.94
CA ASN A 533 16.93 1.89 3.49
C ASN A 533 16.83 3.05 2.51
N ASP A 534 16.69 2.87 1.25
CA ASP A 534 16.54 3.88 0.24
C ASP A 534 15.07 4.10 -0.08
N TYR A 535 14.22 3.14 0.15
CA TYR A 535 12.78 3.37 0.27
C TYR A 535 12.40 3.69 1.72
N THR A 536 13.11 3.19 2.69
CA THR A 536 12.91 3.45 4.10
C THR A 536 13.83 4.50 4.64
N SER A 537 15.08 4.43 4.34
CA SER A 537 16.02 5.41 4.81
C SER A 537 16.10 6.53 3.84
N ILE A 538 15.53 6.29 2.69
CA ILE A 538 15.74 7.35 1.83
C ILE A 538 17.13 7.79 2.09
N SER A 539 17.92 6.86 2.31
CA SER A 539 19.30 7.14 2.53
C SER A 539 20.01 7.43 1.23
#